data_13e09f66b33c3a3ff402e45464a7708c
#
_entry.id   13e09f66b33c3a3ff402e45464a7708c
#
_cell.length_a   1.000
_cell.length_b   1.000
_cell.length_c   1.000
_cell.angle_alpha   90.00
_cell.angle_beta   90.00
_cell.angle_gamma   90.00
#
_symmetry.space_group_name_H-M   'P 1'
#
loop_
_entity.id
_entity.type
_entity.pdbx_description
1 polymer ?
#
loop_
_entity_poly.entity_id
_entity_poly.type
_entity_poly.pdbx_seq_one_letter_code
_entity_poly.pdbx_strand_id
1 'polypeptide(L)'
;IDNTTSRGRTLRFLYDGSHDEFKELLFQLGQTPLPKYIDRDVNKEDPERYQSIFAEVEGAVVAPAASLHFSRELMKRLEIKDCHFSYITVHHALGAYRDIDVEDLTKHKMDSEEMYITEESCININRSWDEEKKICAVGTSILRALETAVSTDGHLKPFEGWTNRFI
;
A
#
# COMPACT_ATOMS: atom_id res chain seq x y z
N ILE A 1 -13.60 -17.07 16.30
CA ILE A 1 -13.64 -15.60 16.26
C ILE A 1 -12.99 -15.10 17.55
N ASP A 2 -11.91 -14.35 17.42
CA ASP A 2 -11.14 -13.86 18.57
C ASP A 2 -11.70 -12.51 19.07
N ASN A 3 -12.10 -11.64 18.15
CA ASN A 3 -12.72 -10.37 18.47
C ASN A 3 -13.75 -9.95 17.40
N THR A 4 -14.74 -9.18 17.82
CA THR A 4 -15.76 -8.58 16.94
C THR A 4 -15.78 -7.08 17.16
N THR A 5 -15.59 -6.31 16.08
CA THR A 5 -15.73 -4.85 16.08
C THR A 5 -16.94 -4.44 15.23
N SER A 6 -17.33 -3.17 15.29
CA SER A 6 -18.38 -2.63 14.42
C SER A 6 -18.01 -2.73 12.92
N ARG A 7 -16.73 -2.86 12.61
CA ARG A 7 -16.19 -2.85 11.23
C ARG A 7 -15.72 -4.20 10.72
N GLY A 8 -15.66 -5.24 11.57
CA GLY A 8 -15.18 -6.54 11.16
C GLY A 8 -15.00 -7.53 12.31
N ARG A 9 -14.36 -8.62 12.01
CA ARG A 9 -14.02 -9.67 12.98
C ARG A 9 -12.57 -10.06 12.87
N THR A 10 -11.91 -10.23 14.00
CA THR A 10 -10.58 -10.87 14.07
C THR A 10 -10.79 -12.37 14.20
N LEU A 11 -10.17 -13.10 13.29
CA LEU A 11 -10.21 -14.56 13.28
C LEU A 11 -8.86 -15.11 13.70
N ARG A 12 -8.89 -16.11 14.59
CA ARG A 12 -7.72 -16.92 14.89
C ARG A 12 -7.91 -18.25 14.20
N PHE A 13 -7.00 -18.60 13.32
CA PHE A 13 -6.96 -19.89 12.68
C PHE A 13 -6.22 -20.88 13.58
N LEU A 14 -6.82 -22.03 13.80
CA LEU A 14 -6.18 -23.17 14.47
C LEU A 14 -5.91 -24.22 13.41
N TYR A 15 -4.68 -24.58 13.24
CA TYR A 15 -4.24 -25.53 12.22
C TYR A 15 -3.08 -26.36 12.76
N ASP A 16 -2.95 -27.58 12.23
CA ASP A 16 -1.83 -28.46 12.51
C ASP A 16 -0.81 -28.28 11.38
N GLY A 17 0.47 -28.07 11.73
CA GLY A 17 1.55 -27.87 10.77
C GLY A 17 2.30 -26.54 10.92
N SER A 18 3.17 -26.27 9.97
CA SER A 18 3.98 -25.05 9.92
C SER A 18 3.20 -23.85 9.37
N HIS A 19 3.73 -22.66 9.62
CA HIS A 19 3.16 -21.44 9.04
C HIS A 19 3.20 -21.42 7.50
N ASP A 20 4.23 -22.02 6.91
CA ASP A 20 4.37 -22.11 5.45
C ASP A 20 3.32 -23.03 4.83
N GLU A 21 3.03 -24.17 5.47
CA GLU A 21 1.94 -25.06 5.03
C GLU A 21 0.58 -24.37 5.14
N PHE A 22 0.37 -23.56 6.17
CA PHE A 22 -0.85 -22.76 6.29
C PHE A 22 -0.96 -21.71 5.18
N LYS A 23 0.14 -21.00 4.85
CA LYS A 23 0.17 -20.06 3.72
C LYS A 23 -0.15 -20.76 2.41
N GLU A 24 0.43 -21.91 2.16
CA GLU A 24 0.17 -22.67 0.95
C GLU A 24 -1.30 -23.07 0.82
N LEU A 25 -1.92 -23.50 1.92
CA LEU A 25 -3.36 -23.79 1.96
C LEU A 25 -4.20 -22.53 1.65
N LEU A 26 -3.83 -21.36 2.19
CA LEU A 26 -4.49 -20.11 1.88
C LEU A 26 -4.35 -19.74 0.39
N PHE A 27 -3.19 -19.98 -0.20
CA PHE A 27 -2.98 -19.78 -1.64
C PHE A 27 -3.85 -20.68 -2.51
N GLN A 28 -4.04 -21.92 -2.11
CA GLN A 28 -4.85 -22.89 -2.85
C GLN A 28 -6.35 -22.58 -2.77
N LEU A 29 -6.82 -22.07 -1.62
CA LEU A 29 -8.24 -21.80 -1.37
C LEU A 29 -8.63 -20.36 -1.71
N GLY A 30 -7.67 -19.44 -1.69
CA GLY A 30 -7.89 -18.01 -1.87
C GLY A 30 -8.16 -17.63 -3.33
N GLN A 31 -8.75 -16.46 -3.48
CA GLN A 31 -8.94 -15.81 -4.79
C GLN A 31 -8.41 -14.38 -4.71
N THR A 32 -8.02 -13.83 -5.86
CA THR A 32 -7.59 -12.43 -5.94
C THR A 32 -8.74 -11.50 -5.51
N PRO A 33 -8.54 -10.64 -4.50
CA PRO A 33 -9.58 -9.75 -4.01
C PRO A 33 -9.80 -8.57 -4.97
N LEU A 34 -10.62 -8.76 -6.00
CA LEU A 34 -10.94 -7.70 -6.95
C LEU A 34 -11.87 -6.65 -6.31
N PRO A 35 -11.74 -5.37 -6.67
CA PRO A 35 -12.67 -4.32 -6.24
C PRO A 35 -14.08 -4.60 -6.75
N LYS A 36 -15.10 -4.19 -6.00
CA LYS A 36 -16.51 -4.42 -6.33
C LYS A 36 -16.98 -3.82 -7.65
N TYR A 37 -16.31 -2.77 -8.14
CA TYR A 37 -16.65 -2.17 -9.44
C TYR A 37 -16.17 -3.01 -10.64
N ILE A 38 -15.37 -4.04 -10.42
CA ILE A 38 -15.05 -5.07 -11.39
C ILE A 38 -16.12 -6.16 -11.26
N ASP A 39 -17.24 -5.97 -11.95
CA ASP A 39 -18.43 -6.82 -11.84
C ASP A 39 -18.28 -8.05 -12.76
N ARG A 40 -17.41 -8.97 -12.37
CA ARG A 40 -17.22 -10.29 -12.99
C ARG A 40 -16.49 -11.23 -12.03
N ASP A 41 -16.57 -12.51 -12.31
CA ASP A 41 -15.81 -13.53 -11.59
C ASP A 41 -14.30 -13.36 -11.80
N VAL A 42 -13.52 -13.77 -10.79
CA VAL A 42 -12.06 -13.82 -10.87
C VAL A 42 -11.63 -14.83 -11.92
N ASN A 43 -10.70 -14.45 -12.77
CA ASN A 43 -10.12 -15.32 -13.79
C ASN A 43 -8.66 -15.68 -13.47
N LYS A 44 -8.07 -16.59 -14.26
CA LYS A 44 -6.72 -17.11 -14.02
C LYS A 44 -5.60 -16.08 -14.20
N GLU A 45 -5.87 -14.98 -14.89
CA GLU A 45 -4.89 -13.91 -15.15
C GLU A 45 -4.90 -12.84 -14.07
N ASP A 46 -5.95 -12.76 -13.24
CA ASP A 46 -6.12 -11.70 -12.25
C ASP A 46 -5.04 -11.68 -11.17
N PRO A 47 -4.53 -12.80 -10.66
CA PRO A 47 -3.44 -12.79 -9.71
C PRO A 47 -2.19 -12.04 -10.21
N GLU A 48 -1.89 -12.14 -11.50
CA GLU A 48 -0.78 -11.45 -12.14
C GLU A 48 -1.16 -10.01 -12.54
N ARG A 49 -2.32 -9.84 -13.16
CA ARG A 49 -2.77 -8.52 -13.67
C ARG A 49 -3.16 -7.54 -12.60
N TYR A 50 -3.69 -8.02 -11.47
CA TYR A 50 -4.06 -7.20 -10.32
C TYR A 50 -3.00 -7.24 -9.23
N GLN A 51 -1.72 -7.21 -9.64
CA GLN A 51 -0.57 -7.16 -8.75
C GLN A 51 0.40 -6.07 -9.20
N SER A 52 0.88 -5.28 -8.23
CA SER A 52 1.87 -4.26 -8.50
C SER A 52 3.25 -4.88 -8.76
N ILE A 53 4.01 -4.32 -9.72
CA ILE A 53 5.42 -4.69 -9.91
C ILE A 53 6.31 -4.32 -8.72
N PHE A 54 5.82 -3.51 -7.81
CA PHE A 54 6.51 -3.05 -6.59
C PHE A 54 6.16 -3.88 -5.35
N ALA A 55 5.30 -4.89 -5.47
CA ALA A 55 4.92 -5.73 -4.35
C ALA A 55 6.07 -6.67 -3.96
N GLU A 56 6.71 -6.40 -2.83
CA GLU A 56 7.83 -7.17 -2.29
C GLU A 56 7.55 -7.75 -0.90
N VAL A 57 6.86 -6.98 -0.06
CA VAL A 57 6.60 -7.36 1.33
C VAL A 57 5.14 -7.76 1.50
N GLU A 58 4.90 -8.98 1.97
CA GLU A 58 3.56 -9.49 2.25
C GLU A 58 2.89 -8.71 3.39
N GLY A 59 1.57 -8.48 3.30
CA GLY A 59 0.80 -7.81 4.36
C GLY A 59 -0.36 -6.96 3.84
N ALA A 60 -0.38 -6.60 2.56
CA ALA A 60 -1.48 -5.85 1.96
C ALA A 60 -2.58 -6.77 1.41
N VAL A 61 -3.82 -6.27 1.43
CA VAL A 61 -4.99 -6.94 0.84
C VAL A 61 -5.35 -6.33 -0.51
N VAL A 62 -4.96 -5.06 -0.72
CA VAL A 62 -5.38 -4.25 -1.87
C VAL A 62 -4.17 -3.80 -2.66
N ALA A 63 -4.21 -3.95 -3.99
CA ALA A 63 -3.19 -3.37 -4.87
C ALA A 63 -3.44 -1.86 -5.06
N PRO A 64 -2.43 -0.99 -4.88
CA PRO A 64 -2.57 0.44 -5.15
C PRO A 64 -2.73 0.67 -6.66
N ALA A 65 -3.89 1.16 -7.09
CA ALA A 65 -4.27 1.28 -8.51
C ALA A 65 -3.25 2.08 -9.35
N ALA A 66 -2.67 3.14 -8.78
CA ALA A 66 -1.66 3.93 -9.48
C ALA A 66 -0.42 3.11 -9.88
N SER A 67 0.00 2.16 -9.06
CA SER A 67 1.16 1.31 -9.33
C SER A 67 0.92 0.27 -10.42
N LEU A 68 -0.35 -0.09 -10.68
CA LEU A 68 -0.72 -1.03 -11.75
C LEU A 68 -0.45 -0.46 -13.15
N HIS A 69 -0.31 0.86 -13.27
CA HIS A 69 0.06 1.51 -14.53
C HIS A 69 1.55 1.46 -14.85
N PHE A 70 2.37 1.03 -13.91
CA PHE A 70 3.81 0.90 -14.10
C PHE A 70 4.16 -0.50 -14.61
N SER A 71 4.99 -0.54 -15.65
CA SER A 71 5.60 -1.75 -16.16
C SER A 71 7.12 -1.67 -15.99
N ARG A 72 7.80 -2.82 -16.01
CA ARG A 72 9.28 -2.88 -15.99
C ARG A 72 9.90 -2.09 -17.15
N GLU A 73 9.24 -2.09 -18.31
CA GLU A 73 9.68 -1.31 -19.48
C GLU A 73 9.55 0.20 -19.23
N LEU A 74 8.42 0.65 -18.66
CA LEU A 74 8.22 2.06 -18.30
C LEU A 74 9.27 2.52 -17.28
N MET A 75 9.53 1.72 -16.25
CA MET A 75 10.57 2.01 -15.25
C MET A 75 11.92 2.24 -15.92
N LYS A 76 12.35 1.32 -16.78
CA LYS A 76 13.62 1.44 -17.50
C LYS A 76 13.68 2.69 -18.41
N ARG A 77 12.58 3.05 -19.05
CA ARG A 77 12.50 4.29 -19.86
C ARG A 77 12.63 5.54 -19.02
N LEU A 78 12.09 5.54 -17.81
CA LEU A 78 12.20 6.66 -16.88
C LEU A 78 13.63 6.77 -16.33
N GLU A 79 14.27 5.66 -15.99
CA GLU A 79 15.68 5.62 -15.56
C GLU A 79 16.62 6.19 -16.64
N ILE A 80 16.40 5.86 -17.91
CA ILE A 80 17.16 6.42 -19.05
C ILE A 80 16.98 7.95 -19.15
N LYS A 81 15.85 8.48 -18.65
CA LYS A 81 15.57 9.92 -18.56
C LYS A 81 16.04 10.56 -17.26
N ASP A 82 16.90 9.87 -16.52
CA ASP A 82 17.44 10.32 -15.23
C ASP A 82 16.38 10.52 -14.14
N CYS A 83 15.30 9.71 -14.18
CA CYS A 83 14.35 9.63 -13.09
C CYS A 83 14.86 8.63 -12.05
N HIS A 84 15.01 9.08 -10.81
CA HIS A 84 15.39 8.24 -9.69
C HIS A 84 14.15 7.78 -8.92
N PHE A 85 14.18 6.56 -8.39
CA PHE A 85 13.09 5.97 -7.65
C PHE A 85 13.47 5.75 -6.18
N SER A 86 12.54 6.09 -5.29
CA SER A 86 12.60 5.74 -3.88
C SER A 86 11.36 4.93 -3.52
N TYR A 87 11.50 3.92 -2.68
CA TYR A 87 10.45 2.97 -2.36
C TYR A 87 9.98 3.15 -0.93
N ILE A 88 8.67 3.04 -0.76
CA ILE A 88 7.98 3.11 0.53
C ILE A 88 7.05 1.92 0.61
N THR A 89 7.08 1.19 1.71
CA THR A 89 6.14 0.09 1.97
C THR A 89 4.89 0.63 2.67
N VAL A 90 3.71 0.31 2.12
CA VAL A 90 2.43 0.59 2.76
C VAL A 90 1.54 -0.65 2.60
N HIS A 91 1.05 -1.18 3.71
CA HIS A 91 0.15 -2.32 3.72
C HIS A 91 -1.30 -1.86 3.63
N HIS A 92 -1.82 -1.86 2.40
CA HIS A 92 -3.19 -1.46 2.14
C HIS A 92 -4.19 -2.46 2.70
N ALA A 93 -5.08 -1.97 3.56
CA ALA A 93 -6.17 -2.74 4.16
C ALA A 93 -7.49 -2.57 3.39
N LEU A 94 -8.51 -3.32 3.79
CA LEU A 94 -9.87 -3.28 3.21
C LEU A 94 -10.53 -1.89 3.30
N GLY A 95 -10.03 -1.01 4.16
CA GLY A 95 -10.48 0.39 4.27
C GLY A 95 -10.37 1.17 2.96
N ALA A 96 -9.44 0.79 2.07
CA ALA A 96 -9.29 1.39 0.74
C ALA A 96 -10.51 1.16 -0.19
N TYR A 97 -11.35 0.17 0.12
CA TYR A 97 -12.59 -0.12 -0.64
C TYR A 97 -13.85 0.43 0.02
N ARG A 98 -13.73 1.16 1.12
CA ARG A 98 -14.88 1.73 1.82
C ARG A 98 -15.27 3.06 1.24
N ASP A 99 -16.57 3.23 1.11
CA ASP A 99 -17.15 4.51 0.75
C ASP A 99 -17.00 5.52 1.90
N ILE A 100 -16.94 6.79 1.55
CA ILE A 100 -17.01 7.88 2.52
C ILE A 100 -18.49 8.09 2.82
N ASP A 101 -18.91 7.73 4.04
CA ASP A 101 -20.30 7.73 4.52
C ASP A 101 -20.65 8.93 5.42
N VAL A 102 -19.83 9.98 5.37
CA VAL A 102 -20.01 11.21 6.16
C VAL A 102 -20.21 12.42 5.25
N GLU A 103 -21.15 13.31 5.60
CA GLU A 103 -21.36 14.57 4.89
C GLU A 103 -20.23 15.56 5.11
N ASP A 104 -19.65 15.57 6.30
CA ASP A 104 -18.54 16.41 6.69
C ASP A 104 -17.23 15.62 6.65
N LEU A 105 -16.40 15.86 5.63
CA LEU A 105 -15.14 15.13 5.42
C LEU A 105 -14.16 15.24 6.59
N THR A 106 -14.27 16.29 7.42
CA THR A 106 -13.43 16.42 8.62
C THR A 106 -13.73 15.36 9.67
N LYS A 107 -14.90 14.71 9.59
CA LYS A 107 -15.33 13.63 10.47
C LYS A 107 -14.97 12.25 9.93
N HIS A 108 -14.50 12.18 8.68
CA HIS A 108 -14.08 10.90 8.10
C HIS A 108 -12.87 10.35 8.85
N LYS A 109 -12.95 9.08 9.23
CA LYS A 109 -11.85 8.36 9.90
C LYS A 109 -11.34 7.27 8.97
N MET A 110 -10.14 7.48 8.45
CA MET A 110 -9.43 6.44 7.73
C MET A 110 -9.09 5.26 8.65
N ASP A 111 -9.16 4.06 8.11
CA ASP A 111 -8.55 2.91 8.77
C ASP A 111 -7.03 3.10 8.81
N SER A 112 -6.43 2.65 9.91
CA SER A 112 -4.97 2.70 10.03
C SER A 112 -4.33 1.66 9.13
N GLU A 113 -3.28 2.07 8.43
CA GLU A 113 -2.46 1.22 7.57
C GLU A 113 -1.02 1.26 8.02
N GLU A 114 -0.39 0.10 8.09
CA GLU A 114 1.01 -0.01 8.45
C GLU A 114 1.90 0.49 7.32
N MET A 115 2.93 1.24 7.67
CA MET A 115 3.85 1.80 6.68
C MET A 115 5.30 1.78 7.19
N TYR A 116 6.21 1.70 6.24
CA TYR A 116 7.64 1.72 6.50
C TYR A 116 8.38 2.57 5.47
N ILE A 117 9.22 3.51 5.94
CA ILE A 117 10.09 4.35 5.13
C ILE A 117 11.52 4.13 5.59
N THR A 118 12.38 3.64 4.70
CA THR A 118 13.78 3.39 4.99
C THR A 118 14.58 4.69 5.11
N GLU A 119 15.71 4.62 5.81
CA GLU A 119 16.66 5.72 5.87
C GLU A 119 17.17 6.11 4.47
N GLU A 120 17.46 5.13 3.62
CA GLU A 120 17.90 5.34 2.24
C GLU A 120 16.86 6.13 1.44
N SER A 121 15.59 5.76 1.51
CA SER A 121 14.50 6.49 0.84
C SER A 121 14.38 7.92 1.35
N CYS A 122 14.52 8.14 2.66
CA CYS A 122 14.53 9.48 3.25
C CYS A 122 15.69 10.32 2.71
N ILE A 123 16.90 9.79 2.69
CA ILE A 123 18.10 10.50 2.18
C ILE A 123 17.90 10.91 0.73
N ASN A 124 17.40 10.02 -0.12
CA ASN A 124 17.21 10.30 -1.54
C ASN A 124 16.13 11.36 -1.80
N ILE A 125 15.01 11.28 -1.07
CA ILE A 125 13.89 12.22 -1.21
C ILE A 125 14.30 13.59 -0.66
N ASN A 126 14.92 13.65 0.53
CA ASN A 126 15.38 14.90 1.14
C ASN A 126 16.42 15.61 0.28
N ARG A 127 17.38 14.87 -0.30
CA ARG A 127 18.34 15.42 -1.25
C ARG A 127 17.64 16.04 -2.46
N SER A 128 16.63 15.38 -3.01
CA SER A 128 15.88 15.93 -4.14
C SER A 128 15.11 17.20 -3.74
N TRP A 129 14.64 17.27 -2.51
CA TRP A 129 14.01 18.47 -1.95
C TRP A 129 15.00 19.62 -1.81
N ASP A 130 16.16 19.37 -1.22
CA ASP A 130 17.22 20.38 -1.01
C ASP A 130 17.81 20.91 -2.33
N GLU A 131 17.84 20.06 -3.36
CA GLU A 131 18.27 20.41 -4.71
C GLU A 131 17.14 21.03 -5.57
N GLU A 132 16.00 21.35 -4.99
CA GLU A 132 14.79 21.91 -5.66
C GLU A 132 14.32 21.07 -6.85
N LYS A 133 14.56 19.75 -6.84
CA LYS A 133 14.09 18.83 -7.87
C LYS A 133 12.62 18.50 -7.69
N LYS A 134 11.98 18.10 -8.78
CA LYS A 134 10.57 17.65 -8.73
C LYS A 134 10.49 16.27 -8.09
N ILE A 135 9.60 16.15 -7.11
CA ILE A 135 9.25 14.90 -6.44
C ILE A 135 7.84 14.50 -6.89
N CYS A 136 7.68 13.27 -7.33
CA CYS A 136 6.39 12.72 -7.75
C CYS A 136 6.02 11.55 -6.84
N ALA A 137 4.95 11.70 -6.06
CA ALA A 137 4.36 10.60 -5.30
C ALA A 137 3.42 9.79 -6.22
N VAL A 138 3.72 8.50 -6.39
CA VAL A 138 2.90 7.61 -7.21
C VAL A 138 1.81 6.99 -6.35
N GLY A 139 0.62 7.57 -6.41
CA GLY A 139 -0.55 7.17 -5.63
C GLY A 139 -0.76 7.97 -4.35
N THR A 140 -2.02 8.14 -3.98
CA THR A 140 -2.42 8.83 -2.74
C THR A 140 -1.87 8.16 -1.49
N SER A 141 -1.68 6.85 -1.53
CA SER A 141 -1.06 6.08 -0.45
C SER A 141 0.37 6.53 -0.15
N ILE A 142 1.17 6.76 -1.20
CA ILE A 142 2.53 7.27 -1.04
C ILE A 142 2.50 8.70 -0.52
N LEU A 143 1.60 9.55 -1.05
CA LEU A 143 1.43 10.91 -0.53
C LEU A 143 1.07 10.90 0.97
N ARG A 144 0.13 10.03 1.39
CA ARG A 144 -0.23 9.85 2.81
C ARG A 144 0.97 9.44 3.66
N ALA A 145 1.79 8.52 3.17
CA ALA A 145 2.98 8.07 3.88
C ALA A 145 3.99 9.21 4.04
N LEU A 146 4.27 9.96 2.99
CA LEU A 146 5.15 11.12 3.05
C LEU A 146 4.65 12.18 4.03
N GLU A 147 3.36 12.54 3.94
CA GLU A 147 2.71 13.50 4.84
C GLU A 147 2.65 13.04 6.31
N THR A 148 2.77 11.74 6.55
CA THR A 148 2.82 11.19 7.91
C THR A 148 4.21 11.28 8.50
N ALA A 149 5.25 11.07 7.68
CA ALA A 149 6.64 10.99 8.10
C ALA A 149 7.41 12.32 8.01
N VAL A 150 6.82 13.34 7.36
CA VAL A 150 7.46 14.65 7.24
C VAL A 150 7.54 15.33 8.61
N SER A 151 8.73 15.83 8.93
CA SER A 151 8.99 16.62 10.13
C SER A 151 8.70 18.12 9.91
N THR A 152 8.75 18.89 10.98
CA THR A 152 8.42 20.32 10.96
C THR A 152 9.36 21.18 10.10
N ASP A 153 10.56 20.68 9.82
CA ASP A 153 11.54 21.30 8.93
C ASP A 153 11.36 20.93 7.45
N GLY A 154 10.34 20.12 7.14
CA GLY A 154 10.02 19.70 5.77
C GLY A 154 10.79 18.45 5.31
N HIS A 155 11.67 17.90 6.13
CA HIS A 155 12.42 16.69 5.78
C HIS A 155 11.73 15.42 6.28
N LEU A 156 11.89 14.34 5.53
CA LEU A 156 11.46 13.01 5.93
C LEU A 156 12.42 12.40 6.94
N LYS A 157 11.86 11.64 7.87
CA LYS A 157 12.62 10.78 8.79
C LYS A 157 12.23 9.33 8.57
N PRO A 158 13.16 8.37 8.78
CA PRO A 158 12.82 6.96 8.79
C PRO A 158 11.62 6.73 9.70
N PHE A 159 10.68 5.94 9.23
CA PHE A 159 9.41 5.74 9.92
C PHE A 159 9.00 4.27 9.83
N GLU A 160 8.60 3.73 10.95
CA GLU A 160 7.95 2.43 11.08
C GLU A 160 6.74 2.59 11.99
N GLY A 161 5.54 2.32 11.48
CA GLY A 161 4.33 2.48 12.27
C GLY A 161 3.08 2.58 11.40
N TRP A 162 2.08 3.29 11.91
CA TRP A 162 0.74 3.33 11.33
C TRP A 162 0.38 4.74 10.88
N THR A 163 -0.29 4.83 9.74
CA THR A 163 -0.92 6.07 9.25
C THR A 163 -2.44 5.90 9.14
N ASN A 164 -3.16 6.91 9.61
CA ASN A 164 -4.60 7.06 9.39
C ASN A 164 -4.95 8.41 8.75
N ARG A 165 -3.95 9.08 8.18
CA ARG A 165 -4.11 10.37 7.55
C ARG A 165 -5.05 10.25 6.34
N PHE A 166 -6.03 11.12 6.26
CA PHE A 166 -6.90 11.29 5.10
C PHE A 166 -6.36 12.40 4.20
N ILE A 167 -6.31 12.16 2.89
CA ILE A 167 -5.84 13.13 1.87
C ILE A 167 -6.90 13.25 0.79
#